data_d31d202727d9fd625408c91b80284920
#
_entry.id   d31d202727d9fd625408c91b80284920
#
_cell.length_a   1.000
_cell.length_b   1.000
_cell.length_c   1.000
_cell.angle_alpha   90.00
_cell.angle_beta   90.00
_cell.angle_gamma   90.00
#
_symmetry.space_group_name_H-M   'P 1'
#
loop_
_entity.id
_entity.type
_entity.pdbx_description
1 polymer ?
#
loop_
_entity_poly.entity_id
_entity_poly.type
_entity_poly.pdbx_seq_one_letter_code
_entity_poly.pdbx_strand_id
1 'polypeptide(L)'
;HYLNIVANSTVREEIRNCFRNAGVTIADLPITVQALADVMLTEPEKRSGCVFVDMGAETTSVAVYKNNLLRHLAVIPLGGANINRDIMSLQIEDDEAEELKLKYGSAISPADDTTHKPITLRDGRTIAFEEFAGLVEARVEEIILNVMHQISLSKFDNGQLVGGLIITGGASHMKNIDKAFVRDTKFEKIRFVRNIRIPLRTPDYPGLNADGDCNAAIALIDKGEIN
;
A
#
# COMPACT_ATOMS: atom_id res chain seq x y z
N HIS A 1 12.80 23.62 12.94
CA HIS A 1 11.52 23.02 12.61
C HIS A 1 11.58 21.52 12.89
N TYR A 2 10.58 20.98 13.59
CA TYR A 2 10.46 19.57 13.91
C TYR A 2 9.19 19.01 13.28
N LEU A 3 9.21 17.78 12.82
CA LEU A 3 8.04 17.00 12.48
C LEU A 3 7.67 16.17 13.70
N ASN A 4 6.51 16.42 14.30
CA ASN A 4 5.99 15.63 15.40
C ASN A 4 5.00 14.60 14.82
N ILE A 5 5.26 13.33 15.05
CA ILE A 5 4.31 12.25 14.73
C ILE A 5 3.54 11.94 16.00
N VAL A 6 2.23 12.12 15.94
CA VAL A 6 1.33 11.93 17.08
C VAL A 6 0.47 10.70 16.83
N ALA A 7 0.43 9.79 17.79
CA ALA A 7 -0.41 8.61 17.77
C ALA A 7 -1.22 8.52 19.08
N ASN A 8 -2.29 7.74 19.04
CA ASN A 8 -3.08 7.47 20.26
C ASN A 8 -2.25 6.69 21.28
N SER A 9 -2.09 7.25 22.49
CA SER A 9 -1.33 6.61 23.58
C SER A 9 -1.91 5.25 23.99
N THR A 10 -3.23 5.09 23.93
CA THR A 10 -3.92 3.84 24.26
C THR A 10 -3.43 2.68 23.40
N VAL A 11 -3.32 2.88 22.08
CA VAL A 11 -2.83 1.84 21.15
C VAL A 11 -1.41 1.41 21.53
N ARG A 12 -0.54 2.37 21.86
CA ARG A 12 0.83 2.07 22.30
C ARG A 12 0.86 1.26 23.58
N GLU A 13 0.02 1.60 24.55
CA GLU A 13 -0.09 0.89 25.81
C GLU A 13 -0.66 -0.52 25.64
N GLU A 14 -1.67 -0.68 24.81
CA GLU A 14 -2.27 -1.99 24.49
C GLU A 14 -1.24 -2.93 23.85
N ILE A 15 -0.47 -2.45 22.86
CA ILE A 15 0.63 -3.23 22.27
C ILE A 15 1.63 -3.64 23.37
N ARG A 16 2.08 -2.71 24.21
CA ARG A 16 3.04 -3.01 25.29
C ARG A 16 2.49 -4.03 26.29
N ASN A 17 1.22 -3.92 26.64
CA ASN A 17 0.57 -4.85 27.54
C ASN A 17 0.42 -6.24 26.95
N CYS A 18 0.06 -6.33 25.67
CA CYS A 18 -0.04 -7.59 24.95
C CYS A 18 1.29 -8.37 24.98
N PHE A 19 2.39 -7.72 24.62
CA PHE A 19 3.71 -8.34 24.65
C PHE A 19 4.19 -8.67 26.06
N ARG A 20 3.94 -7.80 27.03
CA ARG A 20 4.25 -8.05 28.45
C ARG A 20 3.53 -9.29 28.96
N ASN A 21 2.23 -9.45 28.63
CA ASN A 21 1.44 -10.61 29.03
C ASN A 21 1.94 -11.90 28.38
N ALA A 22 2.52 -11.81 27.18
CA ALA A 22 3.18 -12.93 26.51
C ALA A 22 4.61 -13.19 27.01
N GLY A 23 5.12 -12.45 28.02
CA GLY A 23 6.47 -12.58 28.54
C GLY A 23 7.56 -12.03 27.62
N VAL A 24 7.19 -11.20 26.62
CA VAL A 24 8.12 -10.63 25.64
C VAL A 24 8.40 -9.17 25.99
N THR A 25 9.66 -8.78 26.03
CA THR A 25 10.08 -7.40 26.21
C THR A 25 10.20 -6.69 24.86
N ILE A 26 9.51 -5.58 24.68
CA ILE A 26 9.62 -4.73 23.51
C ILE A 26 10.85 -3.83 23.66
N ALA A 27 11.79 -3.93 22.74
CA ALA A 27 12.97 -3.07 22.68
C ALA A 27 12.63 -1.69 22.13
N ASP A 28 11.89 -1.62 21.02
CA ASP A 28 11.46 -0.38 20.38
C ASP A 28 10.09 -0.55 19.71
N LEU A 29 9.45 0.57 19.36
CA LEU A 29 8.18 0.65 18.63
C LEU A 29 8.34 1.61 17.44
N PRO A 30 9.05 1.22 16.39
CA PRO A 30 9.22 2.05 15.21
C PRO A 30 7.93 2.14 14.39
N ILE A 31 7.82 3.21 13.60
CA ILE A 31 6.70 3.40 12.68
C ILE A 31 6.95 2.54 11.43
N THR A 32 6.05 1.63 11.14
CA THR A 32 6.19 0.64 10.07
C THR A 32 6.50 1.26 8.71
N VAL A 33 5.77 2.29 8.29
CA VAL A 33 6.01 2.93 6.99
C VAL A 33 7.38 3.60 6.92
N GLN A 34 7.92 4.07 8.06
CA GLN A 34 9.26 4.64 8.13
C GLN A 34 10.32 3.53 8.02
N ALA A 35 10.12 2.41 8.70
CA ALA A 35 11.00 1.24 8.57
C ALA A 35 11.03 0.71 7.13
N LEU A 36 9.86 0.58 6.49
CA LEU A 36 9.76 0.20 5.08
C LEU A 36 10.50 1.20 4.16
N ALA A 37 10.30 2.51 4.37
CA ALA A 37 10.96 3.55 3.58
C ALA A 37 12.49 3.51 3.74
N ASP A 38 13.00 3.14 4.91
CA ASP A 38 14.44 3.05 5.16
C ASP A 38 15.11 1.94 4.34
N VAL A 39 14.41 0.82 4.11
CA VAL A 39 14.94 -0.32 3.36
C VAL A 39 14.58 -0.31 1.86
N MET A 40 13.53 0.42 1.47
CA MET A 40 13.04 0.44 0.09
C MET A 40 13.46 1.66 -0.71
N LEU A 41 13.70 2.80 -0.04
CA LEU A 41 14.14 4.04 -0.67
C LEU A 41 15.67 4.12 -0.72
N THR A 42 16.17 4.64 -1.82
CA THR A 42 17.57 4.99 -1.95
C THR A 42 17.87 6.37 -1.37
N GLU A 43 19.10 6.59 -0.91
CA GLU A 43 19.52 7.91 -0.44
C GLU A 43 19.37 9.03 -1.49
N PRO A 44 19.66 8.80 -2.80
CA PRO A 44 19.35 9.80 -3.82
C PRO A 44 17.87 10.16 -3.93
N GLU A 45 16.95 9.18 -3.79
CA GLU A 45 15.50 9.42 -3.80
C GLU A 45 15.08 10.29 -2.62
N LYS A 46 15.49 9.93 -1.39
CA LYS A 46 15.20 10.70 -0.19
C LYS A 46 15.77 12.12 -0.27
N ARG A 47 16.97 12.29 -0.84
CA ARG A 47 17.62 13.59 -0.99
C ARG A 47 16.94 14.47 -2.02
N SER A 48 16.67 13.94 -3.22
CA SER A 48 16.05 14.69 -4.32
C SER A 48 14.58 15.02 -4.07
N GLY A 49 13.97 14.33 -3.12
CA GLY A 49 12.55 14.42 -2.80
C GLY A 49 11.74 13.33 -3.49
N CYS A 50 11.03 12.53 -2.71
CA CYS A 50 10.18 11.47 -3.22
C CYS A 50 8.96 11.26 -2.32
N VAL A 51 7.98 10.56 -2.84
CA VAL A 51 6.83 10.07 -2.10
C VAL A 51 6.91 8.56 -2.00
N PHE A 52 6.80 8.05 -0.80
CA PHE A 52 6.67 6.62 -0.53
C PHE A 52 5.22 6.30 -0.18
N VAL A 53 4.63 5.34 -0.89
CA VAL A 53 3.24 4.92 -0.73
C VAL A 53 3.20 3.44 -0.44
N ASP A 54 2.65 3.07 0.72
CA ASP A 54 2.40 1.67 1.11
C ASP A 54 0.89 1.39 1.05
N MET A 55 0.47 0.65 0.03
CA MET A 55 -0.93 0.30 -0.23
C MET A 55 -1.26 -1.04 0.42
N GLY A 56 -1.70 -1.01 1.67
CA GLY A 56 -2.10 -2.19 2.44
C GLY A 56 -3.53 -2.66 2.16
N ALA A 57 -4.01 -3.60 2.98
CA ALA A 57 -5.38 -4.10 2.92
C ALA A 57 -6.39 -3.06 3.45
N GLU A 58 -6.18 -2.56 4.67
CA GLU A 58 -7.11 -1.64 5.35
C GLU A 58 -6.69 -0.17 5.19
N THR A 59 -5.41 0.10 4.95
CA THR A 59 -4.87 1.45 4.94
C THR A 59 -3.87 1.66 3.80
N THR A 60 -3.76 2.91 3.36
CA THR A 60 -2.67 3.38 2.49
C THR A 60 -1.87 4.44 3.23
N SER A 61 -0.57 4.18 3.44
CA SER A 61 0.33 5.13 4.09
C SER A 61 1.07 5.96 3.06
N VAL A 62 1.21 7.26 3.31
CA VAL A 62 1.90 8.21 2.42
C VAL A 62 2.97 8.93 3.21
N ALA A 63 4.22 8.80 2.81
CA ALA A 63 5.37 9.48 3.41
C ALA A 63 6.13 10.29 2.37
N VAL A 64 6.31 11.58 2.61
CA VAL A 64 7.05 12.49 1.72
C VAL A 64 8.42 12.77 2.32
N TYR A 65 9.46 12.50 1.55
CA TYR A 65 10.85 12.76 1.91
C TYR A 65 11.42 13.91 1.06
N LYS A 66 12.26 14.75 1.67
CA LYS A 66 13.05 15.80 0.99
C LYS A 66 14.28 16.11 1.82
N ASN A 67 15.44 16.19 1.16
CA ASN A 67 16.73 16.43 1.80
C ASN A 67 17.05 15.40 2.90
N ASN A 68 16.77 14.13 2.63
CA ASN A 68 16.91 12.99 3.55
C ASN A 68 16.05 13.08 4.83
N LEU A 69 15.07 13.96 4.86
CA LEU A 69 14.19 14.14 6.01
C LEU A 69 12.75 13.79 5.64
N LEU A 70 12.06 13.09 6.54
CA LEU A 70 10.60 12.90 6.46
C LEU A 70 9.93 14.26 6.68
N ARG A 71 9.12 14.69 5.72
CA ARG A 71 8.45 15.99 5.70
C ARG A 71 6.95 15.91 5.95
N HIS A 72 6.34 14.82 5.53
CA HIS A 72 4.93 14.57 5.73
C HIS A 72 4.71 13.07 5.89
N LEU A 73 3.79 12.71 6.77
CA LEU A 73 3.34 11.34 6.98
C LEU A 73 1.83 11.36 7.22
N ALA A 74 1.12 10.56 6.47
CA ALA A 74 -0.31 10.35 6.65
C ALA A 74 -0.69 8.88 6.45
N VAL A 75 -1.75 8.47 7.11
CA VAL A 75 -2.38 7.15 6.91
C VAL A 75 -3.82 7.40 6.46
N ILE A 76 -4.14 6.92 5.29
CA ILE A 76 -5.45 6.99 4.67
C ILE A 76 -6.18 5.70 5.05
N PRO A 77 -7.41 5.75 5.61
CA PRO A 77 -8.16 4.55 6.01
C PRO A 77 -8.86 3.88 4.80
N LEU A 78 -8.13 3.73 3.72
CA LEU A 78 -8.55 3.07 2.48
C LEU A 78 -7.42 2.16 1.99
N GLY A 79 -7.77 0.94 1.58
CA GLY A 79 -6.85 -0.04 1.04
C GLY A 79 -7.58 -1.11 0.22
N GLY A 80 -6.92 -2.24 -0.04
CA GLY A 80 -7.44 -3.32 -0.87
C GLY A 80 -8.77 -3.93 -0.37
N ALA A 81 -9.00 -3.94 0.95
CA ALA A 81 -10.23 -4.44 1.54
C ALA A 81 -11.46 -3.54 1.24
N ASN A 82 -11.24 -2.24 0.95
CA ASN A 82 -12.34 -1.37 0.52
C ASN A 82 -12.87 -1.78 -0.85
N ILE A 83 -12.01 -2.30 -1.73
CA ILE A 83 -12.42 -2.85 -3.03
C ILE A 83 -13.31 -4.08 -2.82
N ASN A 84 -12.96 -4.97 -1.86
CA ASN A 84 -13.82 -6.10 -1.52
C ASN A 84 -15.19 -5.64 -1.03
N ARG A 85 -15.24 -4.62 -0.15
CA ARG A 85 -16.51 -4.07 0.36
C ARG A 85 -17.41 -3.55 -0.78
N ASP A 86 -16.83 -2.94 -1.81
CA ASP A 86 -17.60 -2.51 -2.97
C ASP A 86 -18.11 -3.70 -3.79
N ILE A 87 -17.27 -4.73 -4.01
CA ILE A 87 -17.68 -5.96 -4.68
C ILE A 87 -18.79 -6.67 -3.88
N MET A 88 -18.70 -6.70 -2.55
CA MET A 88 -19.72 -7.27 -1.67
C MET A 88 -21.08 -6.55 -1.79
N SER A 89 -21.10 -5.29 -2.24
CA SER A 89 -22.37 -4.58 -2.53
C SER A 89 -23.22 -5.26 -3.62
N LEU A 90 -22.60 -6.10 -4.45
CA LEU A 90 -23.28 -6.96 -5.42
C LEU A 90 -23.87 -8.24 -4.79
N GLN A 91 -24.03 -8.28 -3.46
CA GLN A 91 -24.49 -9.43 -2.68
C GLN A 91 -23.58 -10.65 -2.84
N ILE A 92 -22.28 -10.43 -2.73
CA ILE A 92 -21.20 -11.43 -2.81
C ILE A 92 -20.55 -11.54 -1.44
N GLU A 93 -20.21 -12.76 -1.01
CA GLU A 93 -19.50 -13.00 0.25
C GLU A 93 -18.04 -12.50 0.17
N ASP A 94 -17.43 -12.16 1.31
CA ASP A 94 -16.10 -11.51 1.39
C ASP A 94 -14.99 -12.37 0.76
N ASP A 95 -14.99 -13.67 1.00
CA ASP A 95 -14.01 -14.60 0.45
C ASP A 95 -14.14 -14.74 -1.08
N GLU A 96 -15.35 -14.73 -1.61
CA GLU A 96 -15.61 -14.72 -3.05
C GLU A 96 -15.24 -13.35 -3.65
N ALA A 97 -15.51 -12.24 -2.96
CA ALA A 97 -15.13 -10.91 -3.40
C ALA A 97 -13.60 -10.78 -3.55
N GLU A 98 -12.83 -11.34 -2.60
CA GLU A 98 -11.36 -11.36 -2.69
C GLU A 98 -10.89 -12.19 -3.89
N GLU A 99 -11.47 -13.39 -4.12
CA GLU A 99 -11.13 -14.22 -5.28
C GLU A 99 -11.42 -13.51 -6.61
N LEU A 100 -12.60 -12.87 -6.71
CA LEU A 100 -12.99 -12.13 -7.91
C LEU A 100 -12.07 -10.93 -8.15
N LYS A 101 -11.71 -10.20 -7.10
CA LYS A 101 -10.75 -9.09 -7.17
C LYS A 101 -9.40 -9.56 -7.70
N LEU A 102 -8.86 -10.66 -7.16
CA LEU A 102 -7.57 -11.21 -7.60
C LEU A 102 -7.61 -11.72 -9.04
N LYS A 103 -8.74 -12.29 -9.46
CA LYS A 103 -8.89 -12.92 -10.78
C LYS A 103 -9.23 -11.93 -11.89
N TYR A 104 -10.13 -11.00 -11.63
CA TYR A 104 -10.71 -10.11 -12.62
C TYR A 104 -10.42 -8.64 -12.38
N GLY A 105 -9.97 -8.26 -11.16
CA GLY A 105 -9.72 -6.87 -10.79
C GLY A 105 -8.65 -6.22 -11.63
N SER A 106 -8.93 -5.00 -12.04
CA SER A 106 -8.01 -4.12 -12.76
C SER A 106 -8.21 -2.68 -12.33
N ALA A 107 -7.12 -1.95 -12.12
CA ALA A 107 -7.14 -0.54 -11.76
C ALA A 107 -7.63 0.38 -12.90
N ILE A 108 -7.73 -0.15 -14.11
CA ILE A 108 -8.30 0.52 -15.27
C ILE A 108 -9.25 -0.46 -15.94
N SER A 109 -10.50 -0.07 -16.11
CA SER A 109 -11.47 -0.80 -16.92
C SER A 109 -11.09 -0.74 -18.39
N PRO A 110 -11.30 -1.83 -19.14
CA PRO A 110 -11.16 -1.77 -20.59
C PRO A 110 -12.24 -0.84 -21.16
N ALA A 111 -11.81 0.20 -21.88
CA ALA A 111 -12.68 1.28 -22.34
C ALA A 111 -13.75 0.85 -23.36
N ASP A 112 -13.57 -0.26 -24.10
CA ASP A 112 -14.39 -0.64 -25.25
C ASP A 112 -14.62 -2.15 -25.39
N ASP A 113 -14.48 -2.93 -24.33
CA ASP A 113 -14.53 -4.38 -24.48
C ASP A 113 -15.91 -4.98 -24.12
N THR A 114 -16.85 -4.80 -25.05
CA THR A 114 -18.14 -5.52 -25.07
C THR A 114 -17.98 -7.04 -25.23
N THR A 115 -16.75 -7.56 -25.29
CA THR A 115 -16.42 -8.96 -25.51
C THR A 115 -16.24 -9.76 -24.23
N HIS A 116 -16.17 -9.11 -23.05
CA HIS A 116 -16.04 -9.83 -21.79
C HIS A 116 -17.32 -10.58 -21.45
N LYS A 117 -17.14 -11.85 -21.11
CA LYS A 117 -18.26 -12.68 -20.65
C LYS A 117 -18.67 -12.23 -19.24
N PRO A 118 -19.97 -12.31 -18.92
CA PRO A 118 -20.43 -12.11 -17.55
C PRO A 118 -19.67 -13.01 -16.57
N ILE A 119 -19.43 -12.51 -15.37
CA ILE A 119 -18.79 -13.27 -14.29
C ILE A 119 -19.86 -14.14 -13.64
N THR A 120 -19.61 -15.45 -13.60
CA THR A 120 -20.50 -16.41 -12.90
C THR A 120 -20.04 -16.53 -11.45
N LEU A 121 -20.94 -16.31 -10.53
CA LEU A 121 -20.73 -16.41 -9.07
C LEU A 121 -20.88 -17.86 -8.60
N ARG A 122 -20.42 -18.15 -7.40
CA ARG A 122 -20.53 -19.49 -6.76
C ARG A 122 -21.98 -19.96 -6.62
N ASP A 123 -22.92 -19.04 -6.43
CA ASP A 123 -24.35 -19.32 -6.31
C ASP A 123 -25.08 -19.50 -7.65
N GLY A 124 -24.37 -19.40 -8.76
CA GLY A 124 -24.89 -19.54 -10.13
C GLY A 124 -25.45 -18.24 -10.73
N ARG A 125 -25.53 -17.15 -9.99
CA ARG A 125 -25.84 -15.83 -10.56
C ARG A 125 -24.73 -15.36 -11.49
N THR A 126 -25.06 -14.41 -12.36
CA THR A 126 -24.09 -13.74 -13.22
C THR A 126 -24.15 -12.24 -13.01
N ILE A 127 -22.99 -11.59 -13.00
CA ILE A 127 -22.85 -10.14 -12.97
C ILE A 127 -22.19 -9.66 -14.25
N ALA A 128 -22.53 -8.45 -14.69
CA ALA A 128 -21.88 -7.85 -15.84
C ALA A 128 -20.42 -7.54 -15.51
N PHE A 129 -19.51 -7.88 -16.42
CA PHE A 129 -18.07 -7.60 -16.21
C PHE A 129 -17.81 -6.10 -16.05
N GLU A 130 -18.50 -5.28 -16.83
CA GLU A 130 -18.38 -3.83 -16.83
C GLU A 130 -18.79 -3.21 -15.47
N GLU A 131 -19.84 -3.75 -14.85
CA GLU A 131 -20.29 -3.32 -13.52
C GLU A 131 -19.22 -3.62 -12.47
N PHE A 132 -18.70 -4.86 -12.47
CA PHE A 132 -17.62 -5.28 -11.59
C PHE A 132 -16.35 -4.43 -11.80
N ALA A 133 -15.91 -4.27 -13.06
CA ALA A 133 -14.70 -3.53 -13.40
C ALA A 133 -14.82 -2.04 -13.02
N GLY A 134 -16.00 -1.44 -13.23
CA GLY A 134 -16.26 -0.07 -12.85
C GLY A 134 -16.18 0.17 -11.34
N LEU A 135 -16.70 -0.75 -10.52
CA LEU A 135 -16.57 -0.68 -9.04
C LEU A 135 -15.11 -0.72 -8.61
N VAL A 136 -14.32 -1.65 -9.17
CA VAL A 136 -12.90 -1.80 -8.83
C VAL A 136 -12.12 -0.54 -9.23
N GLU A 137 -12.29 -0.06 -10.45
CA GLU A 137 -11.60 1.15 -10.95
C GLU A 137 -11.95 2.38 -10.11
N ALA A 138 -13.23 2.62 -9.83
CA ALA A 138 -13.67 3.77 -9.04
C ALA A 138 -13.04 3.80 -7.65
N ARG A 139 -12.93 2.63 -6.98
CA ARG A 139 -12.27 2.56 -5.66
C ARG A 139 -10.78 2.80 -5.75
N VAL A 140 -10.12 2.25 -6.76
CA VAL A 140 -8.69 2.51 -6.97
C VAL A 140 -8.42 3.98 -7.25
N GLU A 141 -9.23 4.61 -8.09
CA GLU A 141 -9.14 6.04 -8.37
C GLU A 141 -9.30 6.87 -7.09
N GLU A 142 -10.29 6.55 -6.24
CA GLU A 142 -10.46 7.23 -4.95
C GLU A 142 -9.23 7.10 -4.05
N ILE A 143 -8.61 5.90 -3.97
CA ILE A 143 -7.37 5.72 -3.21
C ILE A 143 -6.26 6.62 -3.77
N ILE A 144 -6.06 6.64 -5.09
CA ILE A 144 -5.03 7.45 -5.73
C ILE A 144 -5.29 8.95 -5.51
N LEU A 145 -6.53 9.41 -5.63
CA LEU A 145 -6.90 10.81 -5.37
C LEU A 145 -6.62 11.21 -3.91
N ASN A 146 -6.88 10.32 -2.95
CA ASN A 146 -6.53 10.56 -1.55
C ASN A 146 -5.01 10.61 -1.34
N VAL A 147 -4.23 9.76 -2.02
CA VAL A 147 -2.76 9.85 -2.01
C VAL A 147 -2.31 11.23 -2.53
N MET A 148 -2.85 11.68 -3.67
CA MET A 148 -2.53 12.99 -4.23
C MET A 148 -2.93 14.15 -3.31
N HIS A 149 -4.06 14.02 -2.61
CA HIS A 149 -4.46 14.99 -1.60
C HIS A 149 -3.43 15.07 -0.47
N GLN A 150 -2.94 13.94 0.06
CA GLN A 150 -1.90 13.93 1.09
C GLN A 150 -0.58 14.54 0.59
N ILE A 151 -0.22 14.28 -0.66
CA ILE A 151 0.97 14.92 -1.27
C ILE A 151 0.78 16.44 -1.29
N SER A 152 -0.39 16.95 -1.67
CA SER A 152 -0.68 18.38 -1.68
C SER A 152 -0.55 19.04 -0.30
N LEU A 153 -0.97 18.33 0.75
CA LEU A 153 -0.84 18.80 2.14
C LEU A 153 0.62 18.90 2.61
N SER A 154 1.52 18.15 1.98
CA SER A 154 2.97 18.25 2.25
C SER A 154 3.58 19.57 1.80
N LYS A 155 2.87 20.34 0.97
CA LYS A 155 3.31 21.61 0.35
C LYS A 155 4.48 21.45 -0.63
N PHE A 156 4.77 20.24 -1.08
CA PHE A 156 5.72 19.98 -2.17
C PHE A 156 4.93 19.65 -3.44
N ASP A 157 5.40 20.19 -4.56
CA ASP A 157 4.87 19.86 -5.89
C ASP A 157 5.70 18.76 -6.59
N ASN A 158 5.19 18.26 -7.70
CA ASN A 158 5.86 17.19 -8.46
C ASN A 158 7.26 17.61 -8.95
N GLY A 159 7.46 18.90 -9.27
CA GLY A 159 8.77 19.43 -9.69
C GLY A 159 9.81 19.41 -8.57
N GLN A 160 9.36 19.48 -7.33
CA GLN A 160 10.22 19.40 -6.15
C GLN A 160 10.48 17.96 -5.70
N LEU A 161 9.62 17.01 -6.10
CA LEU A 161 9.69 15.60 -5.75
C LEU A 161 10.28 14.77 -6.92
N VAL A 162 11.47 15.15 -7.36
CA VAL A 162 12.18 14.61 -8.54
C VAL A 162 12.48 13.10 -8.40
N GLY A 163 12.57 12.58 -7.18
CA GLY A 163 12.68 11.14 -6.91
C GLY A 163 11.44 10.35 -7.31
N GLY A 164 10.29 11.04 -7.46
CA GLY A 164 9.04 10.47 -7.94
C GLY A 164 8.24 9.72 -6.87
N LEU A 165 7.34 8.85 -7.32
CA LEU A 165 6.53 7.96 -6.50
C LEU A 165 7.21 6.60 -6.37
N ILE A 166 7.32 6.10 -5.15
CA ILE A 166 7.75 4.74 -4.85
C ILE A 166 6.60 4.05 -4.14
N ILE A 167 6.08 2.98 -4.73
CA ILE A 167 4.84 2.33 -4.34
C ILE A 167 5.11 0.88 -3.95
N THR A 168 4.53 0.45 -2.84
CA THR A 168 4.61 -0.92 -2.30
C THR A 168 3.26 -1.34 -1.68
N GLY A 169 3.24 -2.50 -1.05
CA GLY A 169 2.07 -3.06 -0.38
C GLY A 169 1.23 -3.98 -1.26
N GLY A 170 0.43 -4.84 -0.63
CA GLY A 170 -0.32 -5.89 -1.32
C GLY A 170 -1.30 -5.35 -2.37
N ALA A 171 -2.00 -4.24 -2.10
CA ALA A 171 -2.93 -3.65 -3.05
C ALA A 171 -2.24 -3.06 -4.30
N SER A 172 -0.91 -2.79 -4.23
CA SER A 172 -0.13 -2.34 -5.38
C SER A 172 0.12 -3.42 -6.44
N HIS A 173 -0.25 -4.67 -6.17
CA HIS A 173 -0.12 -5.78 -7.13
C HIS A 173 -1.28 -5.87 -8.13
N MET A 174 -2.30 -5.03 -7.96
CA MET A 174 -3.45 -5.03 -8.86
C MET A 174 -3.04 -4.78 -10.32
N LYS A 175 -3.70 -5.47 -11.24
CA LYS A 175 -3.47 -5.32 -12.67
C LYS A 175 -3.67 -3.86 -13.11
N ASN A 176 -2.79 -3.34 -13.97
CA ASN A 176 -2.81 -1.98 -14.51
C ASN A 176 -2.73 -0.84 -13.45
N ILE A 177 -2.34 -1.14 -12.21
CA ILE A 177 -2.19 -0.11 -11.17
C ILE A 177 -1.14 0.95 -11.55
N ASP A 178 -0.09 0.54 -12.25
CA ASP A 178 0.95 1.40 -12.79
C ASP A 178 0.37 2.45 -13.75
N LYS A 179 -0.51 2.00 -14.65
CA LYS A 179 -1.17 2.88 -15.61
C LYS A 179 -2.15 3.85 -14.94
N ALA A 180 -2.87 3.39 -13.89
CA ALA A 180 -3.75 4.24 -13.11
C ALA A 180 -2.96 5.36 -12.41
N PHE A 181 -1.86 5.03 -11.75
CA PHE A 181 -1.00 6.04 -11.14
C PHE A 181 -0.41 7.02 -12.16
N VAL A 182 0.02 6.56 -13.34
CA VAL A 182 0.50 7.45 -14.41
C VAL A 182 -0.61 8.40 -14.88
N ARG A 183 -1.81 7.88 -15.10
CA ARG A 183 -2.98 8.66 -15.54
C ARG A 183 -3.34 9.75 -14.53
N ASP A 184 -3.39 9.40 -13.24
CA ASP A 184 -4.06 10.21 -12.22
C ASP A 184 -3.10 11.11 -11.44
N THR A 185 -1.79 10.82 -11.42
CA THR A 185 -0.85 11.56 -10.58
C THR A 185 0.05 12.55 -11.31
N LYS A 186 0.22 12.39 -12.62
CA LYS A 186 1.14 13.19 -13.45
C LYS A 186 2.61 13.15 -12.98
N PHE A 187 3.01 12.16 -12.19
CA PHE A 187 4.41 11.93 -11.90
C PHE A 187 5.09 11.25 -13.08
N GLU A 188 6.24 11.77 -13.51
CA GLU A 188 7.03 11.18 -14.60
C GLU A 188 7.78 9.92 -14.17
N LYS A 189 8.14 9.85 -12.88
CA LYS A 189 8.90 8.74 -12.31
C LYS A 189 8.05 8.01 -11.28
N ILE A 190 7.69 6.77 -11.59
CA ILE A 190 6.95 5.88 -10.71
C ILE A 190 7.69 4.54 -10.64
N ARG A 191 7.97 4.06 -9.42
CA ARG A 191 8.67 2.80 -9.18
C ARG A 191 7.86 1.94 -8.21
N PHE A 192 7.58 0.71 -8.61
CA PHE A 192 6.95 -0.28 -7.76
C PHE A 192 8.02 -1.16 -7.10
N VAL A 193 7.92 -1.33 -5.79
CA VAL A 193 8.80 -2.19 -4.99
C VAL A 193 7.96 -3.28 -4.35
N ARG A 194 8.06 -4.48 -4.90
CA ARG A 194 7.30 -5.64 -4.40
C ARG A 194 7.99 -6.29 -3.21
N ASN A 195 9.32 -6.45 -3.27
CA ASN A 195 10.07 -7.19 -2.25
C ASN A 195 11.25 -6.38 -1.74
N ILE A 196 11.52 -6.51 -0.46
CA ILE A 196 12.74 -6.00 0.18
C ILE A 196 13.93 -6.85 -0.29
N ARG A 197 15.04 -6.20 -0.63
CA ARG A 197 16.30 -6.84 -1.07
C ARG A 197 17.25 -7.11 0.10
N ILE A 198 16.73 -7.49 1.26
CA ILE A 198 17.54 -7.90 2.38
C ILE A 198 17.79 -9.40 2.24
N PRO A 199 19.04 -9.89 2.34
CA PRO A 199 19.32 -11.31 2.31
C PRO A 199 18.76 -11.97 3.57
N LEU A 200 17.63 -12.66 3.42
CA LEU A 200 17.02 -13.42 4.50
C LEU A 200 17.82 -14.71 4.72
N ARG A 201 18.32 -14.90 5.93
CA ARG A 201 18.95 -16.17 6.35
C ARG A 201 17.87 -17.15 6.84
N THR A 202 17.04 -17.62 5.92
CA THR A 202 15.94 -18.55 6.23
C THR A 202 16.05 -19.82 5.39
N PRO A 203 17.04 -20.71 5.68
CA PRO A 203 17.20 -21.94 4.93
C PRO A 203 15.98 -22.86 5.01
N ASP A 204 15.19 -22.77 6.10
CA ASP A 204 14.02 -23.61 6.35
C ASP A 204 12.73 -23.08 5.71
N TYR A 205 12.72 -21.86 5.19
CA TYR A 205 11.56 -21.20 4.58
C TYR A 205 11.91 -20.57 3.22
N PRO A 206 12.30 -21.40 2.21
CA PRO A 206 12.53 -20.88 0.86
C PRO A 206 11.21 -20.34 0.32
N GLY A 207 11.19 -19.09 -0.08
CA GLY A 207 9.98 -18.41 -0.55
C GLY A 207 9.30 -17.52 0.48
N LEU A 208 9.82 -17.44 1.72
CA LEU A 208 9.37 -16.43 2.65
C LEU A 208 9.46 -15.05 1.99
N ASN A 209 8.34 -14.33 1.98
CA ASN A 209 8.22 -13.02 1.36
C ASN A 209 8.40 -13.01 -0.18
N ALA A 210 8.12 -14.11 -0.87
CA ALA A 210 8.23 -14.16 -2.33
C ALA A 210 7.36 -13.07 -3.00
N ASP A 211 6.18 -12.81 -2.43
CA ASP A 211 5.20 -11.83 -2.92
C ASP A 211 5.22 -10.50 -2.14
N GLY A 212 6.15 -10.34 -1.18
CA GLY A 212 6.28 -9.12 -0.39
C GLY A 212 5.36 -9.04 0.84
N ASP A 213 4.64 -10.09 1.16
CA ASP A 213 3.66 -10.13 2.26
C ASP A 213 4.28 -9.84 3.63
N CYS A 214 5.56 -10.21 3.80
CA CYS A 214 6.31 -10.01 5.04
C CYS A 214 7.20 -8.76 5.04
N ASN A 215 7.13 -7.90 4.03
CA ASN A 215 7.99 -6.72 3.92
C ASN A 215 8.01 -5.86 5.19
N ALA A 216 6.85 -5.59 5.77
CA ALA A 216 6.74 -4.79 7.00
C ALA A 216 7.46 -5.44 8.19
N ALA A 217 7.27 -6.73 8.39
CA ALA A 217 7.92 -7.48 9.46
C ALA A 217 9.45 -7.51 9.29
N ILE A 218 9.91 -7.77 8.07
CA ILE A 218 11.35 -7.80 7.73
C ILE A 218 11.99 -6.43 7.98
N ALA A 219 11.34 -5.34 7.54
CA ALA A 219 11.85 -3.99 7.74
C ALA A 219 11.93 -3.60 9.23
N LEU A 220 10.98 -4.05 10.04
CA LEU A 220 10.99 -3.83 11.50
C LEU A 220 12.12 -4.62 12.19
N ILE A 221 12.39 -5.85 11.75
CA ILE A 221 13.48 -6.68 12.27
C ILE A 221 14.82 -6.05 11.91
N ASP A 222 15.03 -5.68 10.65
CA ASP A 222 16.26 -5.03 10.17
C ASP A 222 16.57 -3.76 10.98
N LYS A 223 15.54 -2.95 11.25
CA LYS A 223 15.69 -1.75 12.08
C LYS A 223 16.09 -2.08 13.54
N GLY A 224 15.69 -3.21 14.07
CA GLY A 224 16.04 -3.68 15.41
C GLY A 224 17.47 -4.18 15.52
N GLU A 225 18.07 -4.69 14.45
CA GLU A 225 19.45 -5.17 14.44
C GLU A 225 20.51 -4.04 14.42
N ILE A 226 20.12 -2.82 14.03
CA ILE A 226 21.02 -1.67 13.90
C ILE A 226 21.22 -0.93 15.25
N ASN A 227 20.38 -1.21 16.24
CA ASN A 227 20.42 -0.59 17.59
C ASN A 227 20.98 -1.57 18.62
#